data_bcf60f37b2849f28140420efb0fed352
#
_entry.id   bcf60f37b2849f28140420efb0fed352
#
_cell.length_a   1.000
_cell.length_b   1.000
_cell.length_c   1.000
_cell.angle_alpha   90.00
_cell.angle_beta   90.00
_cell.angle_gamma   90.00
#
_symmetry.space_group_name_H-M   'P 1'
#
loop_
_entity.id
_entity.type
_entity.pdbx_description
1 polymer ?
#
loop_
_entity_poly.entity_id
_entity_poly.type
_entity_poly.pdbx_seq_one_letter_code
_entity_poly.pdbx_strand_id
1 'polypeptide(L)'
;MATFTAIKNRGGGRGALGGVLRYTQQEEKTLWEGQQLVTGWNCTAQSALSEMQLTKERFRKTNGKQYYHFVQSFSEQDNLTPQEAHATGLELAQREFPDFEVLVATHVDTDHLHNHLVVNSVSFRDGHKLHQSAADLQAHRVANDEICIAHRLEI
;
A
#
# COMPACT_ATOMS: atom_id res chain seq x y z
N MET A 1 9.62 -11.88 11.74
CA MET A 1 10.13 -10.50 11.60
C MET A 1 9.30 -9.73 10.58
N ALA A 2 8.75 -8.61 10.98
CA ALA A 2 8.00 -7.76 10.05
C ALA A 2 8.96 -6.85 9.28
N THR A 3 8.78 -6.77 7.98
CA THR A 3 9.63 -5.95 7.10
C THR A 3 8.78 -4.96 6.31
N PHE A 4 9.41 -3.89 5.87
CA PHE A 4 8.80 -2.92 4.98
C PHE A 4 9.79 -2.60 3.86
N THR A 5 9.40 -2.90 2.63
CA THR A 5 10.28 -2.74 1.47
C THR A 5 9.57 -1.98 0.37
N ALA A 6 10.37 -1.23 -0.41
CA ALA A 6 9.88 -0.56 -1.61
C ALA A 6 10.13 -1.47 -2.81
N ILE A 7 9.10 -1.66 -3.62
CA ILE A 7 9.22 -2.40 -4.87
C ILE A 7 9.67 -1.41 -5.93
N LYS A 8 10.83 -1.67 -6.54
CA LYS A 8 11.32 -0.83 -7.60
C LYS A 8 10.45 -0.99 -8.84
N ASN A 9 10.00 0.13 -9.38
CA ASN A 9 9.25 0.16 -10.63
C ASN A 9 9.57 1.46 -11.34
N ARG A 10 9.43 1.47 -12.66
CA ARG A 10 9.60 2.69 -13.43
C ARG A 10 8.39 3.61 -13.28
N GLY A 11 7.22 3.01 -13.03
CA GLY A 11 6.01 3.69 -12.63
C GLY A 11 5.42 4.70 -13.61
N GLY A 12 6.07 4.94 -14.73
CA GLY A 12 5.69 5.99 -15.67
C GLY A 12 5.02 5.51 -16.95
N GLY A 13 4.96 4.20 -17.18
CA GLY A 13 4.36 3.65 -18.38
C GLY A 13 2.85 3.78 -18.41
N ARG A 14 2.28 3.91 -19.63
CA ARG A 14 0.85 3.93 -19.82
C ARG A 14 0.28 2.59 -19.31
N GLY A 15 -0.74 2.65 -18.48
CA GLY A 15 -1.38 1.47 -17.92
C GLY A 15 -0.65 0.85 -16.73
N ALA A 16 0.50 1.37 -16.32
CA ALA A 16 1.27 0.82 -15.20
C ALA A 16 0.47 0.83 -13.90
N LEU A 17 -0.21 1.93 -13.60
CA LEU A 17 -1.05 2.04 -12.40
C LEU A 17 -2.19 1.03 -12.44
N GLY A 18 -2.92 0.94 -13.55
CA GLY A 18 -4.00 -0.02 -13.70
C GLY A 18 -3.51 -1.44 -13.55
N GLY A 19 -2.34 -1.75 -14.10
CA GLY A 19 -1.73 -3.08 -14.00
C GLY A 19 -1.43 -3.48 -12.57
N VAL A 20 -0.78 -2.61 -11.79
CA VAL A 20 -0.45 -2.93 -10.40
C VAL A 20 -1.70 -3.01 -9.52
N LEU A 21 -2.69 -2.15 -9.76
CA LEU A 21 -3.95 -2.21 -9.02
C LEU A 21 -4.69 -3.53 -9.28
N ARG A 22 -4.72 -3.99 -10.54
CA ARG A 22 -5.34 -5.28 -10.87
C ARG A 22 -4.58 -6.45 -10.26
N TYR A 23 -3.25 -6.44 -10.36
CA TYR A 23 -2.42 -7.52 -9.83
C TYR A 23 -2.59 -7.67 -8.32
N THR A 24 -2.51 -6.57 -7.58
CA THR A 24 -2.54 -6.62 -6.12
C THR A 24 -3.92 -6.99 -5.57
N GLN A 25 -4.98 -6.76 -6.34
CA GLN A 25 -6.36 -7.04 -5.91
C GLN A 25 -6.88 -8.40 -6.37
N GLN A 26 -6.07 -9.26 -6.98
CA GLN A 26 -6.54 -10.56 -7.46
C GLN A 26 -7.23 -11.35 -6.35
N GLU A 27 -8.42 -11.86 -6.65
CA GLU A 27 -9.27 -12.53 -5.67
C GLU A 27 -8.57 -13.75 -5.05
N GLU A 28 -7.89 -14.58 -5.87
CA GLU A 28 -7.18 -15.76 -5.37
C GLU A 28 -6.06 -15.41 -4.38
N LYS A 29 -5.58 -14.16 -4.38
CA LYS A 29 -4.51 -13.71 -3.48
C LYS A 29 -5.06 -13.07 -2.22
N THR A 30 -6.26 -12.49 -2.28
CA THR A 30 -6.78 -11.60 -1.24
C THR A 30 -8.03 -12.11 -0.53
N LEU A 31 -8.63 -13.21 -1.02
CA LEU A 31 -9.87 -13.73 -0.42
C LEU A 31 -9.56 -14.57 0.82
N TRP A 32 -10.21 -14.25 1.93
CA TRP A 32 -10.11 -15.00 3.18
C TRP A 32 -11.48 -15.09 3.83
N GLU A 33 -11.93 -16.33 4.05
CA GLU A 33 -13.22 -16.61 4.69
C GLU A 33 -14.40 -15.83 4.06
N GLY A 34 -14.41 -15.78 2.73
CA GLY A 34 -15.48 -15.10 1.99
C GLY A 34 -15.32 -13.59 1.90
N GLN A 35 -14.29 -13.01 2.49
CA GLN A 35 -14.03 -11.57 2.47
C GLN A 35 -12.76 -11.28 1.68
N GLN A 36 -12.84 -10.33 0.76
CA GLN A 36 -11.67 -9.85 0.04
C GLN A 36 -10.96 -8.78 0.86
N LEU A 37 -9.69 -9.01 1.19
CA LEU A 37 -8.91 -8.12 2.04
C LEU A 37 -8.24 -7.04 1.20
N VAL A 38 -9.05 -6.12 0.70
CA VAL A 38 -8.64 -4.98 -0.11
C VAL A 38 -9.40 -3.76 0.38
N THR A 39 -8.66 -2.70 0.75
CA THR A 39 -9.26 -1.46 1.26
C THR A 39 -8.57 -0.26 0.63
N GLY A 40 -9.34 0.76 0.28
CA GLY A 40 -8.80 2.06 -0.11
C GLY A 40 -8.66 2.97 1.10
N TRP A 41 -7.53 3.65 1.20
CA TRP A 41 -7.32 4.74 2.13
C TRP A 41 -7.38 6.05 1.34
N ASN A 42 -8.28 6.93 1.73
CA ASN A 42 -8.59 8.17 1.00
C ASN A 42 -9.17 7.91 -0.41
N CYS A 43 -9.55 6.69 -0.69
CA CYS A 43 -10.18 6.29 -1.95
C CYS A 43 -11.00 5.03 -1.72
N THR A 44 -11.78 4.64 -2.73
CA THR A 44 -12.55 3.40 -2.71
C THR A 44 -11.82 2.34 -3.54
N ALA A 45 -11.68 1.13 -3.02
CA ALA A 45 -10.92 0.07 -3.70
C ALA A 45 -11.44 -0.19 -5.12
N GLN A 46 -12.75 -0.25 -5.31
CA GLN A 46 -13.35 -0.54 -6.62
C GLN A 46 -13.06 0.52 -7.67
N SER A 47 -12.87 1.76 -7.26
CA SER A 47 -12.64 2.90 -8.16
C SER A 47 -11.26 3.55 -7.97
N ALA A 48 -10.33 2.84 -7.33
CA ALA A 48 -9.01 3.39 -7.01
C ALA A 48 -8.28 3.93 -8.26
N LEU A 49 -8.33 3.20 -9.38
CA LEU A 49 -7.68 3.64 -10.61
C LEU A 49 -8.21 4.99 -11.07
N SER A 50 -9.53 5.11 -11.21
CA SER A 50 -10.15 6.35 -11.68
C SER A 50 -9.95 7.49 -10.70
N GLU A 51 -10.03 7.23 -9.40
CA GLU A 51 -9.81 8.25 -8.37
C GLU A 51 -8.36 8.76 -8.38
N MET A 52 -7.39 7.87 -8.49
CA MET A 52 -5.97 8.25 -8.56
C MET A 52 -5.66 9.01 -9.84
N GLN A 53 -6.26 8.62 -10.95
CA GLN A 53 -6.10 9.34 -12.22
C GLN A 53 -6.74 10.74 -12.17
N LEU A 54 -7.93 10.86 -11.59
CA LEU A 54 -8.60 12.15 -11.41
C LEU A 54 -7.78 13.11 -10.56
N THR A 55 -7.16 12.61 -9.49
CA THR A 55 -6.28 13.44 -8.66
C THR A 55 -5.13 14.02 -9.48
N LYS A 56 -4.48 13.18 -10.32
CA LYS A 56 -3.40 13.66 -11.20
C LYS A 56 -3.88 14.71 -12.20
N GLU A 57 -5.03 14.46 -12.80
CA GLU A 57 -5.63 15.39 -13.78
C GLU A 57 -6.00 16.71 -13.13
N ARG A 58 -6.63 16.64 -11.95
CA ARG A 58 -7.05 17.84 -11.20
C ARG A 58 -5.87 18.77 -10.94
N PHE A 59 -4.72 18.25 -10.60
CA PHE A 59 -3.54 19.05 -10.30
C PHE A 59 -2.57 19.15 -11.46
N ARG A 60 -2.96 18.64 -12.65
CA ARG A 60 -2.17 18.67 -13.90
C ARG A 60 -0.78 18.06 -13.73
N LYS A 61 -0.71 16.94 -13.00
CA LYS A 61 0.53 16.20 -12.75
C LYS A 61 0.41 14.76 -13.25
N THR A 62 0.18 14.62 -14.55
CA THR A 62 -0.10 13.35 -15.19
C THR A 62 1.14 12.62 -15.69
N ASN A 63 2.29 13.30 -15.73
CA ASN A 63 3.54 12.73 -16.23
C ASN A 63 4.39 12.18 -15.11
N GLY A 64 5.39 11.38 -15.47
CA GLY A 64 6.35 10.83 -14.55
C GLY A 64 5.84 9.61 -13.82
N LYS A 65 6.36 9.38 -12.64
CA LYS A 65 6.01 8.21 -11.84
C LYS A 65 4.55 8.27 -11.43
N GLN A 66 3.81 7.19 -11.69
CA GLN A 66 2.37 7.14 -11.46
C GLN A 66 1.99 6.63 -10.08
N TYR A 67 2.85 5.85 -9.44
CA TYR A 67 2.58 5.28 -8.13
C TYR A 67 3.88 4.85 -7.44
N TYR A 68 3.78 4.63 -6.13
CA TYR A 68 4.81 3.96 -5.34
C TYR A 68 4.21 2.67 -4.80
N HIS A 69 5.00 1.62 -4.77
CA HIS A 69 4.55 0.31 -4.33
C HIS A 69 5.44 -0.18 -3.19
N PHE A 70 4.82 -0.47 -2.05
CA PHE A 70 5.52 -0.98 -0.87
C PHE A 70 4.93 -2.31 -0.45
N VAL A 71 5.73 -3.12 0.21
CA VAL A 71 5.30 -4.41 0.76
C VAL A 71 5.68 -4.46 2.24
N GLN A 72 4.68 -4.77 3.06
CA GLN A 72 4.84 -5.05 4.49
C GLN A 72 4.65 -6.56 4.67
N SER A 73 5.68 -7.26 5.13
CA SER A 73 5.65 -8.71 5.33
C SER A 73 5.74 -9.05 6.80
N PHE A 74 5.07 -10.13 7.19
CA PHE A 74 5.04 -10.60 8.58
C PHE A 74 5.71 -11.96 8.71
N SER A 75 6.22 -12.26 9.91
CA SER A 75 6.75 -13.56 10.23
C SER A 75 5.63 -14.59 10.39
N GLU A 76 5.87 -15.81 9.94
CA GLU A 76 4.94 -16.94 10.19
C GLU A 76 4.73 -17.16 11.70
N GLN A 77 5.71 -16.78 12.51
CA GLN A 77 5.69 -17.00 13.96
C GLN A 77 4.81 -16.00 14.71
N ASP A 78 4.35 -14.95 14.04
CA ASP A 78 3.53 -13.91 14.68
C ASP A 78 2.08 -14.35 14.94
N ASN A 79 1.65 -15.48 14.38
CA ASN A 79 0.28 -15.98 14.56
C ASN A 79 -0.82 -14.95 14.23
N LEU A 80 -0.53 -14.07 13.28
CA LEU A 80 -1.50 -13.08 12.82
C LEU A 80 -2.60 -13.73 12.01
N THR A 81 -3.84 -13.31 12.25
CA THR A 81 -4.90 -13.61 11.29
C THR A 81 -4.74 -12.70 10.08
N PRO A 82 -5.23 -13.12 8.90
CA PRO A 82 -5.24 -12.23 7.73
C PRO A 82 -5.94 -10.89 7.98
N GLN A 83 -7.02 -10.88 8.76
CA GLN A 83 -7.73 -9.65 9.10
C GLN A 83 -6.87 -8.72 9.96
N GLU A 84 -6.12 -9.27 10.92
CA GLU A 84 -5.20 -8.48 11.75
C GLU A 84 -4.05 -7.91 10.90
N ALA A 85 -3.51 -8.71 9.98
CA ALA A 85 -2.48 -8.25 9.06
C ALA A 85 -3.01 -7.10 8.19
N HIS A 86 -4.24 -7.22 7.69
CA HIS A 86 -4.86 -6.18 6.88
C HIS A 86 -5.03 -4.88 7.66
N ALA A 87 -5.55 -4.97 8.89
CA ALA A 87 -5.72 -3.81 9.76
C ALA A 87 -4.37 -3.11 10.04
N THR A 88 -3.31 -3.88 10.22
CA THR A 88 -1.96 -3.34 10.45
C THR A 88 -1.45 -2.59 9.23
N GLY A 89 -1.69 -3.11 8.03
CA GLY A 89 -1.33 -2.43 6.78
C GLY A 89 -2.09 -1.14 6.58
N LEU A 90 -3.39 -1.14 6.90
CA LEU A 90 -4.21 0.06 6.82
C LEU A 90 -3.74 1.14 7.80
N GLU A 91 -3.39 0.74 9.02
CA GLU A 91 -2.85 1.66 10.03
C GLU A 91 -1.55 2.33 9.54
N LEU A 92 -0.67 1.56 8.90
CA LEU A 92 0.57 2.07 8.34
C LEU A 92 0.29 3.10 7.23
N ALA A 93 -0.65 2.79 6.33
CA ALA A 93 -1.05 3.71 5.27
C ALA A 93 -1.59 5.02 5.83
N GLN A 94 -2.45 4.94 6.84
CA GLN A 94 -3.05 6.11 7.49
C GLN A 94 -1.98 6.99 8.16
N ARG A 95 -1.02 6.36 8.79
CA ARG A 95 0.04 7.06 9.51
C ARG A 95 1.06 7.70 8.57
N GLU A 96 1.49 6.98 7.54
CA GLU A 96 2.62 7.41 6.71
C GLU A 96 2.22 8.17 5.45
N PHE A 97 0.98 7.97 4.97
CA PHE A 97 0.50 8.60 3.74
C PHE A 97 -0.86 9.28 3.95
N PRO A 98 -0.97 10.19 4.93
CA PRO A 98 -2.27 10.79 5.26
C PRO A 98 -2.87 11.62 4.12
N ASP A 99 -2.03 12.15 3.21
CA ASP A 99 -2.45 13.05 2.14
C ASP A 99 -2.53 12.37 0.77
N PHE A 100 -2.42 11.04 0.74
CA PHE A 100 -2.39 10.28 -0.51
C PHE A 100 -3.48 9.21 -0.53
N GLU A 101 -3.94 8.90 -1.73
CA GLU A 101 -4.81 7.74 -1.95
C GLU A 101 -3.93 6.50 -1.97
N VAL A 102 -4.32 5.49 -1.19
CA VAL A 102 -3.55 4.25 -1.06
C VAL A 102 -4.50 3.06 -1.20
N LEU A 103 -4.12 2.09 -2.01
CA LEU A 103 -4.76 0.79 -2.01
C LEU A 103 -3.96 -0.15 -1.11
N VAL A 104 -4.62 -0.75 -0.13
CA VAL A 104 -4.03 -1.75 0.77
C VAL A 104 -4.65 -3.10 0.45
N ALA A 105 -3.82 -4.05 0.02
CA ALA A 105 -4.27 -5.40 -0.32
C ALA A 105 -3.44 -6.42 0.44
N THR A 106 -4.09 -7.33 1.15
CA THR A 106 -3.42 -8.37 1.91
C THR A 106 -3.42 -9.66 1.11
N HIS A 107 -2.24 -10.22 0.86
CA HIS A 107 -2.06 -11.48 0.16
C HIS A 107 -1.98 -12.61 1.17
N VAL A 108 -2.83 -13.62 0.98
CA VAL A 108 -2.99 -14.75 1.91
C VAL A 108 -2.63 -16.08 1.26
N ASP A 109 -2.17 -16.05 0.01
CA ASP A 109 -1.90 -17.24 -0.79
C ASP A 109 -0.48 -17.79 -0.66
N THR A 110 0.32 -17.21 0.22
CA THR A 110 1.71 -17.62 0.50
C THR A 110 1.89 -17.90 1.98
N ASP A 111 3.04 -18.50 2.34
CA ASP A 111 3.37 -18.88 3.71
C ASP A 111 3.47 -17.67 4.65
N HIS A 112 3.87 -16.51 4.10
CA HIS A 112 3.97 -15.28 4.87
C HIS A 112 2.86 -14.33 4.47
N LEU A 113 2.07 -13.90 5.43
CA LEU A 113 1.10 -12.83 5.18
C LEU A 113 1.86 -11.56 4.81
N HIS A 114 1.40 -10.88 3.77
CA HIS A 114 2.01 -9.61 3.39
C HIS A 114 0.97 -8.67 2.82
N ASN A 115 1.19 -7.38 3.05
CA ASN A 115 0.37 -6.31 2.52
C ASN A 115 1.08 -5.62 1.38
N HIS A 116 0.35 -5.35 0.31
CA HIS A 116 0.78 -4.45 -0.75
C HIS A 116 0.13 -3.09 -0.52
N LEU A 117 0.93 -2.03 -0.52
CA LEU A 117 0.46 -0.66 -0.46
C LEU A 117 0.81 0.00 -1.79
N VAL A 118 -0.23 0.37 -2.55
CA VAL A 118 -0.06 1.11 -3.81
C VAL A 118 -0.47 2.55 -3.55
N VAL A 119 0.50 3.46 -3.56
CA VAL A 119 0.33 4.85 -3.17
C VAL A 119 0.32 5.73 -4.43
N ASN A 120 -0.72 6.54 -4.58
CA ASN A 120 -0.77 7.50 -5.68
C ASN A 120 0.41 8.46 -5.57
N SER A 121 1.01 8.83 -6.70
CA SER A 121 2.18 9.70 -6.72
C SER A 121 1.87 11.17 -6.46
N VAL A 122 0.59 11.55 -6.47
CA VAL A 122 0.14 12.95 -6.33
C VAL A 122 -0.82 13.06 -5.16
N SER A 123 -0.57 14.02 -4.27
CA SER A 123 -1.45 14.29 -3.12
C SER A 123 -2.82 14.78 -3.58
N PHE A 124 -3.87 14.22 -3.01
CA PHE A 124 -5.23 14.69 -3.29
C PHE A 124 -5.55 16.01 -2.56
N ARG A 125 -4.74 16.39 -1.57
CA ARG A 125 -4.97 17.63 -0.82
C ARG A 125 -4.47 18.86 -1.55
N ASP A 126 -3.21 18.85 -1.96
CA ASP A 126 -2.55 20.04 -2.54
C ASP A 126 -1.83 19.75 -3.85
N GLY A 127 -1.84 18.50 -4.30
CA GLY A 127 -1.25 18.12 -5.58
C GLY A 127 0.26 17.98 -5.58
N HIS A 128 0.93 18.05 -4.40
CA HIS A 128 2.37 17.83 -4.41
C HIS A 128 2.68 16.37 -4.74
N LYS A 129 3.83 16.14 -5.37
CA LYS A 129 4.28 14.79 -5.70
C LYS A 129 5.00 14.17 -4.51
N LEU A 130 4.74 12.87 -4.32
CA LEU A 130 5.43 12.10 -3.30
C LEU A 130 6.89 11.91 -3.71
N HIS A 131 7.79 12.19 -2.80
CA HIS A 131 9.21 11.90 -2.96
C HIS A 131 9.62 10.82 -1.98
N GLN A 132 10.44 9.89 -2.46
CA GLN A 132 10.93 8.79 -1.62
C GLN A 132 12.44 8.69 -1.74
N SER A 133 13.14 9.21 -0.73
CA SER A 133 14.58 9.02 -0.56
C SER A 133 14.84 7.78 0.30
N ALA A 134 16.11 7.41 0.46
CA ALA A 134 16.51 6.36 1.39
C ALA A 134 16.11 6.72 2.84
N ALA A 135 16.22 8.01 3.20
CA ALA A 135 15.82 8.48 4.52
C ALA A 135 14.30 8.35 4.73
N ASP A 136 13.50 8.65 3.70
CA ASP A 136 12.05 8.48 3.76
C ASP A 136 11.67 7.02 3.95
N LEU A 137 12.31 6.12 3.22
CA LEU A 137 12.05 4.69 3.37
C LEU A 137 12.41 4.21 4.77
N GLN A 138 13.53 4.69 5.32
CA GLN A 138 13.94 4.34 6.68
C GLN A 138 12.92 4.86 7.71
N ALA A 139 12.36 6.06 7.50
CA ALA A 139 11.31 6.59 8.36
C ALA A 139 10.06 5.71 8.33
N HIS A 140 9.68 5.19 7.16
CA HIS A 140 8.57 4.24 7.05
C HIS A 140 8.86 2.94 7.79
N ARG A 141 10.11 2.46 7.74
CA ARG A 141 10.51 1.25 8.47
C ARG A 141 10.42 1.44 9.97
N VAL A 142 10.81 2.61 10.48
CA VAL A 142 10.68 2.94 11.89
C VAL A 142 9.21 2.96 12.29
N ALA A 143 8.36 3.58 11.50
CA ALA A 143 6.92 3.58 11.75
C ALA A 143 6.34 2.17 11.75
N ASN A 144 6.76 1.32 10.81
CA ASN A 144 6.35 -0.07 10.75
C ASN A 144 6.75 -0.81 12.02
N ASP A 145 7.99 -0.63 12.49
CA ASP A 145 8.46 -1.25 13.73
C ASP A 145 7.63 -0.81 14.92
N GLU A 146 7.33 0.48 15.02
CA GLU A 146 6.52 1.02 16.12
C GLU A 146 5.11 0.44 16.13
N ILE A 147 4.48 0.32 14.96
CA ILE A 147 3.17 -0.30 14.83
C ILE A 147 3.23 -1.77 15.24
N CYS A 148 4.23 -2.49 14.76
CA CYS A 148 4.40 -3.91 15.08
C CYS A 148 4.64 -4.13 16.58
N ILE A 149 5.47 -3.30 17.20
CA ILE A 149 5.70 -3.37 18.64
C ILE A 149 4.40 -3.11 19.41
N ALA A 150 3.63 -2.12 19.01
CA ALA A 150 2.34 -1.82 19.66
C ALA A 150 1.36 -3.00 19.57
N HIS A 151 1.45 -3.81 18.53
CA HIS A 151 0.63 -5.00 18.33
C HIS A 151 1.32 -6.27 18.85
N ARG A 152 2.47 -6.15 19.51
CA ARG A 152 3.26 -7.28 20.06
C ARG A 152 3.74 -8.23 18.98
N LEU A 153 4.05 -7.72 17.82
CA LEU A 153 4.59 -8.50 16.72
C LEU A 153 6.12 -8.49 16.74
N GLU A 154 6.70 -9.51 16.13
CA GLU A 154 8.15 -9.60 15.97
C GLU A 154 8.64 -8.56 14.95
N ILE A 155 9.75 -7.93 15.25
CA ILE A 155 10.36 -6.94 14.35
C ILE A 155 11.70 -7.43 13.81
#